data_fc9b6a00404eec342532fc40a56fb50c
#
_entry.id   fc9b6a00404eec342532fc40a56fb50c
#
_cell.length_a   1.000
_cell.length_b   1.000
_cell.length_c   1.000
_cell.angle_alpha   90.00
_cell.angle_beta   90.00
_cell.angle_gamma   90.00
#
_symmetry.space_group_name_H-M   'P 1'
#
loop_
_entity.id
_entity.type
_entity.pdbx_description
1 polymer ?
#
loop_
_entity_poly.entity_id
_entity_poly.type
_entity_poly.pdbx_seq_one_letter_code
_entity_poly.pdbx_strand_id
1 'polypeptide(L)'
;DVIISPNPSYPIHAFGFIMAGGVIRSVEAHSPEQYLSGIGRAVRHSVPPPIAMVTCYPANPTAQTADLDFYKEAVAFAKKHEMFVLSDMAYSEIYFEGDPPPSVLQVDGAADVAVEVNTLSKTYSMAGFRVGFALGNERLIAALARVKSYLDYGAYTPVQVAAAAALNGPQDCVAEMREIYKHRRDVLVDAFAKAGWTVPKPSASMFCWAPLPEKFAHLGSVEFAKRLMEGAEIAVAPGAGFGEYGDGYVRIALVENEQRIRQAARNLKRFLQSNAAPAAAE
;
A
#
# COMPACT_ATOMS: atom_id res chain seq x y z
N ASP A 1 12.94 -20.47 4.80
CA ASP A 1 12.31 -20.11 3.53
C ASP A 1 12.57 -18.65 3.20
N VAL A 2 12.55 -18.30 1.92
CA VAL A 2 12.76 -16.94 1.40
C VAL A 2 11.51 -16.48 0.66
N ILE A 3 11.12 -15.22 0.83
CA ILE A 3 10.13 -14.58 -0.05
C ILE A 3 10.71 -13.31 -0.69
N ILE A 4 10.13 -12.92 -1.82
CA ILE A 4 10.38 -11.64 -2.48
C ILE A 4 9.29 -10.66 -2.07
N SER A 5 9.70 -9.51 -1.54
CA SER A 5 8.79 -8.42 -1.15
C SER A 5 9.15 -7.14 -1.89
N PRO A 6 8.17 -6.36 -2.37
CA PRO A 6 8.44 -5.03 -2.89
C PRO A 6 9.00 -4.13 -1.78
N ASN A 7 9.79 -3.13 -2.16
CA ASN A 7 10.33 -2.12 -1.27
C ASN A 7 10.35 -0.76 -2.03
N PRO A 8 9.64 0.27 -1.58
CA PRO A 8 8.89 0.32 -0.31
C PRO A 8 7.62 -0.54 -0.34
N SER A 9 7.18 -1.01 0.85
CA SER A 9 5.95 -1.79 0.97
C SER A 9 5.31 -1.66 2.36
N TYR A 10 4.08 -2.12 2.48
CA TYR A 10 3.42 -2.17 3.79
C TYR A 10 4.19 -3.14 4.71
N PRO A 11 4.55 -2.73 5.95
CA PRO A 11 5.47 -3.49 6.79
C PRO A 11 5.10 -4.95 7.04
N ILE A 12 3.79 -5.28 7.05
CA ILE A 12 3.35 -6.66 7.30
C ILE A 12 3.84 -7.64 6.23
N HIS A 13 4.07 -7.18 5.00
CA HIS A 13 4.55 -8.03 3.92
C HIS A 13 5.93 -8.63 4.23
N ALA A 14 6.78 -7.85 4.87
CA ALA A 14 8.09 -8.33 5.33
C ALA A 14 8.00 -8.93 6.74
N PHE A 15 7.47 -8.19 7.71
CA PHE A 15 7.50 -8.60 9.11
C PHE A 15 6.65 -9.81 9.42
N GLY A 16 5.52 -10.02 8.71
CA GLY A 16 4.72 -11.23 8.85
C GLY A 16 5.52 -12.48 8.54
N PHE A 17 6.37 -12.42 7.50
CA PHE A 17 7.21 -13.55 7.12
C PHE A 17 8.42 -13.73 8.04
N ILE A 18 9.03 -12.62 8.49
CA ILE A 18 10.13 -12.64 9.48
C ILE A 18 9.65 -13.26 10.80
N MET A 19 8.45 -12.90 11.27
CA MET A 19 7.86 -13.49 12.49
C MET A 19 7.62 -15.00 12.36
N ALA A 20 7.41 -15.50 11.13
CA ALA A 20 7.30 -16.92 10.84
C ALA A 20 8.68 -17.61 10.68
N GLY A 21 9.79 -16.91 10.92
CA GLY A 21 11.16 -17.44 10.79
C GLY A 21 11.69 -17.42 9.36
N GLY A 22 11.08 -16.69 8.46
CA GLY A 22 11.49 -16.55 7.07
C GLY A 22 12.48 -15.41 6.82
N VAL A 23 12.99 -15.35 5.61
CA VAL A 23 13.95 -14.36 5.12
C VAL A 23 13.34 -13.58 3.97
N ILE A 24 13.57 -12.27 3.95
CA ILE A 24 13.04 -11.36 2.93
C ILE A 24 14.12 -11.01 1.90
N ARG A 25 13.77 -11.09 0.63
CA ARG A 25 14.49 -10.47 -0.47
C ARG A 25 13.71 -9.25 -0.93
N SER A 26 14.18 -8.08 -0.55
CA SER A 26 13.62 -6.80 -1.02
C SER A 26 13.96 -6.57 -2.48
N VAL A 27 12.97 -6.11 -3.23
CA VAL A 27 13.12 -5.66 -4.62
C VAL A 27 12.54 -4.27 -4.74
N GLU A 28 13.32 -3.34 -5.30
CA GLU A 28 12.90 -1.97 -5.53
C GLU A 28 11.61 -1.93 -6.39
N ALA A 29 10.61 -1.19 -5.93
CA ALA A 29 9.27 -1.20 -6.49
C ALA A 29 8.63 0.21 -6.53
N HIS A 30 9.29 1.14 -7.24
CA HIS A 30 8.68 2.43 -7.54
C HIS A 30 7.68 2.37 -8.70
N SER A 31 7.65 1.27 -9.44
CA SER A 31 6.60 0.93 -10.40
C SER A 31 6.40 -0.59 -10.47
N PRO A 32 5.22 -1.08 -10.96
CA PRO A 32 4.99 -2.49 -11.20
C PRO A 32 6.05 -3.12 -12.13
N GLU A 33 6.43 -2.42 -13.20
CA GLU A 33 7.42 -2.86 -14.19
C GLU A 33 8.81 -2.99 -13.57
N GLN A 34 9.20 -2.03 -12.73
CA GLN A 34 10.47 -2.08 -12.01
C GLN A 34 10.52 -3.29 -11.07
N TYR A 35 9.42 -3.56 -10.36
CA TYR A 35 9.31 -4.74 -9.50
C TYR A 35 9.47 -6.03 -10.30
N LEU A 36 8.72 -6.22 -11.40
CA LEU A 36 8.83 -7.40 -12.25
C LEU A 36 10.25 -7.59 -12.81
N SER A 37 10.88 -6.52 -13.26
CA SER A 37 12.26 -6.59 -13.77
C SER A 37 13.27 -7.00 -12.68
N GLY A 38 13.03 -6.62 -11.43
CA GLY A 38 13.89 -6.91 -10.28
C GLY A 38 13.77 -8.34 -9.75
N ILE A 39 12.57 -8.95 -9.80
CA ILE A 39 12.34 -10.26 -9.18
C ILE A 39 13.19 -11.37 -9.82
N GLY A 40 13.44 -11.32 -11.13
CA GLY A 40 14.31 -12.27 -11.80
C GLY A 40 15.76 -12.27 -11.27
N ARG A 41 16.27 -11.09 -10.89
CA ARG A 41 17.57 -10.97 -10.23
C ARG A 41 17.52 -11.54 -8.82
N ALA A 42 16.48 -11.22 -8.06
CA ALA A 42 16.29 -11.70 -6.70
C ALA A 42 16.27 -13.25 -6.65
N VAL A 43 15.57 -13.89 -7.59
CA VAL A 43 15.54 -15.36 -7.69
C VAL A 43 16.94 -15.94 -7.94
N ARG A 44 17.67 -15.40 -8.94
CA ARG A 44 19.02 -15.92 -9.28
C ARG A 44 20.04 -15.80 -8.15
N HIS A 45 19.88 -14.80 -7.29
CA HIS A 45 20.83 -14.52 -6.20
C HIS A 45 20.32 -14.95 -4.82
N SER A 46 19.26 -15.76 -4.75
CA SER A 46 18.74 -16.28 -3.50
C SER A 46 19.09 -17.76 -3.31
N VAL A 47 19.68 -18.08 -2.14
CA VAL A 47 19.93 -19.43 -1.70
C VAL A 47 19.42 -19.53 -0.25
N PRO A 48 18.42 -20.37 0.01
CA PRO A 48 17.63 -21.17 -0.93
C PRO A 48 16.77 -20.34 -1.87
N PRO A 49 16.21 -20.92 -2.95
CA PRO A 49 15.31 -20.22 -3.85
C PRO A 49 14.08 -19.66 -3.11
N PRO A 50 13.51 -18.51 -3.53
CA PRO A 50 12.31 -17.99 -2.93
C PRO A 50 11.11 -18.88 -3.20
N ILE A 51 10.22 -19.02 -2.20
CA ILE A 51 8.99 -19.82 -2.30
C ILE A 51 7.78 -18.99 -2.66
N ALA A 52 7.85 -17.68 -2.51
CA ALA A 52 6.74 -16.78 -2.83
C ALA A 52 7.23 -15.37 -3.17
N MET A 53 6.36 -14.62 -3.84
CA MET A 53 6.48 -13.18 -4.01
C MET A 53 5.19 -12.48 -3.57
N VAL A 54 5.33 -11.26 -3.06
CA VAL A 54 4.21 -10.41 -2.64
C VAL A 54 3.91 -9.39 -3.73
N THR A 55 2.63 -9.21 -4.05
CA THR A 55 2.12 -8.09 -4.84
C THR A 55 1.10 -7.32 -4.02
N CYS A 56 1.07 -6.00 -4.14
CA CYS A 56 0.12 -5.14 -3.44
C CYS A 56 -0.26 -3.96 -4.34
N TYR A 57 -1.39 -4.05 -5.02
CA TYR A 57 -1.91 -3.01 -5.91
C TYR A 57 -3.44 -2.93 -5.80
N PRO A 58 -4.01 -1.72 -5.52
CA PRO A 58 -3.33 -0.44 -5.27
C PRO A 58 -2.41 -0.48 -4.05
N ALA A 59 -1.23 0.10 -4.21
CA ALA A 59 -0.13 -0.09 -3.27
C ALA A 59 -0.23 0.78 -2.01
N ASN A 60 0.23 0.24 -0.91
CA ASN A 60 0.59 0.98 0.29
C ASN A 60 2.11 0.81 0.50
N PRO A 61 2.93 1.88 0.43
CA PRO A 61 2.56 3.30 0.57
C PRO A 61 2.39 4.06 -0.75
N THR A 62 2.81 3.52 -1.91
CA THR A 62 3.08 4.29 -3.13
C THR A 62 1.82 4.69 -3.90
N ALA A 63 0.65 4.13 -3.56
CA ALA A 63 -0.62 4.34 -4.25
C ALA A 63 -0.61 3.94 -5.74
N GLN A 64 0.37 3.17 -6.16
CA GLN A 64 0.46 2.66 -7.53
C GLN A 64 -0.56 1.59 -7.80
N THR A 65 -0.98 1.49 -9.05
CA THR A 65 -1.87 0.45 -9.56
C THR A 65 -1.14 -0.43 -10.56
N ALA A 66 -1.60 -1.65 -10.73
CA ALA A 66 -1.14 -2.56 -11.76
C ALA A 66 -2.32 -2.97 -12.64
N ASP A 67 -2.04 -3.28 -13.88
CA ASP A 67 -3.00 -3.81 -14.84
C ASP A 67 -3.04 -5.35 -14.85
N LEU A 68 -3.92 -5.91 -15.67
CA LEU A 68 -4.03 -7.36 -15.78
C LEU A 68 -2.79 -8.00 -16.42
N ASP A 69 -2.08 -7.28 -17.30
CA ASP A 69 -0.88 -7.81 -17.95
C ASP A 69 0.27 -7.99 -16.97
N PHE A 70 0.41 -7.07 -16.00
CA PHE A 70 1.30 -7.28 -14.86
C PHE A 70 1.02 -8.60 -14.14
N TYR A 71 -0.26 -8.90 -13.84
CA TYR A 71 -0.61 -10.14 -13.15
C TYR A 71 -0.41 -11.39 -14.01
N LYS A 72 -0.62 -11.30 -15.33
CA LYS A 72 -0.27 -12.39 -16.27
C LYS A 72 1.21 -12.72 -16.21
N GLU A 73 2.07 -11.70 -16.24
CA GLU A 73 3.52 -11.88 -16.13
C GLU A 73 3.92 -12.43 -14.75
N ALA A 74 3.34 -11.91 -13.68
CA ALA A 74 3.61 -12.36 -12.32
C ALA A 74 3.22 -13.84 -12.12
N VAL A 75 2.05 -14.26 -12.59
CA VAL A 75 1.58 -15.65 -12.52
C VAL A 75 2.45 -16.58 -13.37
N ALA A 76 2.79 -16.16 -14.61
CA ALA A 76 3.68 -16.94 -15.48
C ALA A 76 5.08 -17.10 -14.86
N PHE A 77 5.61 -16.04 -14.25
CA PHE A 77 6.87 -16.07 -13.54
C PHE A 77 6.82 -17.01 -12.33
N ALA A 78 5.77 -16.93 -11.52
CA ALA A 78 5.58 -17.79 -10.36
C ALA A 78 5.52 -19.28 -10.74
N LYS A 79 4.75 -19.62 -11.78
CA LYS A 79 4.67 -21.00 -12.30
C LYS A 79 6.04 -21.50 -12.77
N LYS A 80 6.77 -20.67 -13.52
CA LYS A 80 8.11 -21.02 -14.05
C LYS A 80 9.13 -21.31 -12.96
N HIS A 81 9.04 -20.62 -11.83
CA HIS A 81 10.00 -20.71 -10.72
C HIS A 81 9.47 -21.46 -9.50
N GLU A 82 8.34 -22.15 -9.64
CA GLU A 82 7.69 -22.94 -8.57
C GLU A 82 7.43 -22.10 -7.29
N MET A 83 7.01 -20.85 -7.49
CA MET A 83 6.72 -19.90 -6.43
C MET A 83 5.22 -19.65 -6.28
N PHE A 84 4.82 -19.16 -5.12
CA PHE A 84 3.49 -18.62 -4.91
C PHE A 84 3.44 -17.09 -5.07
N VAL A 85 2.25 -16.57 -5.39
CA VAL A 85 1.94 -15.14 -5.40
C VAL A 85 1.01 -14.84 -4.22
N LEU A 86 1.43 -13.94 -3.33
CA LEU A 86 0.59 -13.38 -2.27
C LEU A 86 0.13 -11.99 -2.71
N SER A 87 -1.12 -11.88 -3.14
CA SER A 87 -1.70 -10.62 -3.63
C SER A 87 -2.49 -9.93 -2.52
N ASP A 88 -2.04 -8.75 -2.10
CA ASP A 88 -2.75 -7.90 -1.12
C ASP A 88 -3.60 -6.87 -1.87
N MET A 89 -4.93 -7.04 -1.79
CA MET A 89 -5.93 -6.23 -2.47
C MET A 89 -6.73 -5.33 -1.51
N ALA A 90 -6.11 -4.90 -0.41
CA ALA A 90 -6.78 -4.12 0.63
C ALA A 90 -7.43 -2.82 0.12
N TYR A 91 -6.99 -2.27 -1.00
CA TYR A 91 -7.47 -1.00 -1.56
C TYR A 91 -8.16 -1.15 -2.92
N SER A 92 -8.58 -2.35 -3.29
CA SER A 92 -9.22 -2.66 -4.59
C SER A 92 -10.42 -1.77 -4.92
N GLU A 93 -11.20 -1.40 -3.91
CA GLU A 93 -12.40 -0.58 -4.09
C GLU A 93 -12.15 0.93 -3.96
N ILE A 94 -10.93 1.36 -3.66
CA ILE A 94 -10.58 2.78 -3.56
C ILE A 94 -9.76 3.18 -4.77
N TYR A 95 -10.43 3.38 -5.90
CA TYR A 95 -9.87 3.88 -7.15
C TYR A 95 -10.68 5.10 -7.62
N PHE A 96 -10.04 6.01 -8.35
CA PHE A 96 -10.60 7.32 -8.65
C PHE A 96 -10.78 7.56 -10.15
N GLU A 97 -10.04 6.81 -10.95
CA GLU A 97 -9.98 6.98 -12.39
C GLU A 97 -9.82 5.60 -13.06
N GLY A 98 -10.41 5.44 -14.24
CA GLY A 98 -10.31 4.19 -15.01
C GLY A 98 -11.20 3.06 -14.48
N ASP A 99 -10.84 1.84 -14.88
CA ASP A 99 -11.50 0.61 -14.46
C ASP A 99 -11.08 0.19 -13.05
N PRO A 100 -11.87 -0.64 -12.36
CA PRO A 100 -11.47 -1.24 -11.09
C PRO A 100 -10.12 -1.96 -11.20
N PRO A 101 -9.25 -1.85 -10.17
CA PRO A 101 -8.01 -2.61 -10.13
C PRO A 101 -8.26 -4.12 -10.30
N PRO A 102 -7.55 -4.80 -11.23
CA PRO A 102 -7.80 -6.20 -11.50
C PRO A 102 -7.36 -7.11 -10.35
N SER A 103 -8.08 -8.21 -10.15
CA SER A 103 -7.67 -9.31 -9.27
C SER A 103 -6.65 -10.20 -9.99
N VAL A 104 -5.67 -10.71 -9.26
CA VAL A 104 -4.76 -11.75 -9.79
C VAL A 104 -5.51 -13.00 -10.22
N LEU A 105 -6.65 -13.28 -9.60
CA LEU A 105 -7.48 -14.44 -9.90
C LEU A 105 -8.25 -14.34 -11.23
N GLN A 106 -8.23 -13.18 -11.90
CA GLN A 106 -8.73 -13.04 -13.26
C GLN A 106 -7.77 -13.63 -14.31
N VAL A 107 -6.55 -13.95 -13.92
CA VAL A 107 -5.58 -14.61 -14.81
C VAL A 107 -5.83 -16.11 -14.84
N ASP A 108 -5.91 -16.69 -16.03
CA ASP A 108 -6.11 -18.12 -16.21
C ASP A 108 -5.03 -18.94 -15.48
N GLY A 109 -5.49 -19.85 -14.64
CA GLY A 109 -4.63 -20.72 -13.83
C GLY A 109 -3.90 -20.00 -12.70
N ALA A 110 -4.26 -18.77 -12.33
CA ALA A 110 -3.68 -18.10 -11.18
C ALA A 110 -3.99 -18.82 -9.87
N ALA A 111 -5.17 -19.46 -9.75
CA ALA A 111 -5.55 -20.23 -8.57
C ALA A 111 -4.60 -21.41 -8.27
N ASP A 112 -3.78 -21.84 -9.24
CA ASP A 112 -2.77 -22.88 -9.02
C ASP A 112 -1.60 -22.39 -8.15
N VAL A 113 -1.30 -21.07 -8.18
CA VAL A 113 -0.11 -20.50 -7.57
C VAL A 113 -0.37 -19.24 -6.73
N ALA A 114 -1.57 -18.68 -6.75
CA ALA A 114 -1.85 -17.41 -6.08
C ALA A 114 -2.85 -17.54 -4.94
N VAL A 115 -2.64 -16.70 -3.91
CA VAL A 115 -3.65 -16.35 -2.90
C VAL A 115 -3.82 -14.84 -2.92
N GLU A 116 -5.05 -14.40 -3.02
CA GLU A 116 -5.45 -13.01 -2.88
C GLU A 116 -6.09 -12.79 -1.52
N VAL A 117 -5.65 -11.74 -0.81
CA VAL A 117 -6.21 -11.34 0.48
C VAL A 117 -6.92 -10.00 0.34
N ASN A 118 -8.10 -9.93 0.92
CA ASN A 118 -8.95 -8.75 0.88
C ASN A 118 -9.44 -8.40 2.27
N THR A 119 -9.87 -7.16 2.49
CA THR A 119 -10.34 -6.69 3.78
C THR A 119 -11.56 -5.80 3.66
N LEU A 120 -12.48 -5.90 4.62
CA LEU A 120 -13.61 -4.99 4.72
C LEU A 120 -13.21 -3.66 5.41
N SER A 121 -12.02 -3.62 5.98
CA SER A 121 -11.52 -2.45 6.74
C SER A 121 -11.53 -1.16 5.94
N LYS A 122 -11.21 -1.23 4.62
CA LYS A 122 -11.08 -0.06 3.75
C LYS A 122 -12.33 0.14 2.89
N THR A 123 -12.80 -0.93 2.25
CA THR A 123 -13.98 -0.91 1.38
C THR A 123 -15.23 -0.41 2.10
N TYR A 124 -15.50 -0.92 3.31
CA TYR A 124 -16.70 -0.60 4.08
C TYR A 124 -16.41 0.24 5.35
N SER A 125 -15.22 0.82 5.48
CA SER A 125 -14.80 1.54 6.70
C SER A 125 -14.94 0.71 7.99
N MET A 126 -14.81 -0.61 7.89
CA MET A 126 -14.97 -1.59 8.97
C MET A 126 -13.64 -1.97 9.64
N ALA A 127 -12.70 -1.05 9.76
CA ALA A 127 -11.36 -1.34 10.30
C ALA A 127 -11.41 -1.89 11.74
N GLY A 128 -12.35 -1.45 12.56
CA GLY A 128 -12.55 -1.92 13.93
C GLY A 128 -13.09 -3.34 14.05
N PHE A 129 -13.73 -3.86 13.01
CA PHE A 129 -14.32 -5.22 12.98
C PHE A 129 -13.28 -6.32 12.81
N ARG A 130 -12.06 -6.00 12.36
CA ARG A 130 -10.96 -6.95 12.16
C ARG A 130 -11.33 -8.14 11.28
N VAL A 131 -11.94 -7.90 10.14
CA VAL A 131 -12.42 -8.94 9.21
C VAL A 131 -11.88 -8.73 7.81
N GLY A 132 -11.51 -9.83 7.19
CA GLY A 132 -11.07 -9.96 5.81
C GLY A 132 -11.24 -11.39 5.34
N PHE A 133 -10.88 -11.67 4.12
CA PHE A 133 -10.97 -13.00 3.52
C PHE A 133 -9.79 -13.25 2.58
N ALA A 134 -9.52 -14.52 2.32
CA ALA A 134 -8.51 -14.97 1.39
C ALA A 134 -9.13 -15.96 0.39
N LEU A 135 -8.73 -15.84 -0.87
CA LEU A 135 -9.21 -16.66 -1.98
C LEU A 135 -8.01 -17.15 -2.82
N GLY A 136 -8.11 -18.29 -3.45
CA GLY A 136 -7.10 -18.75 -4.39
C GLY A 136 -6.65 -20.19 -4.15
N ASN A 137 -5.34 -20.42 -4.18
CA ASN A 137 -4.74 -21.75 -4.13
C ASN A 137 -5.23 -22.58 -2.93
N GLU A 138 -5.81 -23.75 -3.21
CA GLU A 138 -6.44 -24.62 -2.21
C GLU A 138 -5.46 -25.01 -1.08
N ARG A 139 -4.20 -25.32 -1.42
CA ARG A 139 -3.19 -25.73 -0.43
C ARG A 139 -2.85 -24.58 0.53
N LEU A 140 -2.72 -23.37 0.03
CA LEU A 140 -2.43 -22.19 0.85
C LEU A 140 -3.64 -21.82 1.72
N ILE A 141 -4.84 -21.90 1.17
CA ILE A 141 -6.09 -21.67 1.93
C ILE A 141 -6.26 -22.72 3.04
N ALA A 142 -6.02 -23.99 2.74
CA ALA A 142 -6.07 -25.05 3.75
C ALA A 142 -5.01 -24.87 4.84
N ALA A 143 -3.79 -24.45 4.47
CA ALA A 143 -2.72 -24.12 5.44
C ALA A 143 -3.10 -22.94 6.32
N LEU A 144 -3.65 -21.87 5.74
CA LEU A 144 -4.15 -20.71 6.49
C LEU A 144 -5.26 -21.11 7.47
N ALA A 145 -6.24 -21.88 7.02
CA ALA A 145 -7.34 -22.37 7.86
C ALA A 145 -6.80 -23.20 9.04
N ARG A 146 -5.83 -24.08 8.78
CA ARG A 146 -5.19 -24.90 9.82
C ARG A 146 -4.45 -24.03 10.87
N VAL A 147 -3.67 -23.04 10.43
CA VAL A 147 -2.97 -22.12 11.36
C VAL A 147 -3.99 -21.35 12.19
N LYS A 148 -5.03 -20.79 11.57
CA LYS A 148 -6.09 -20.05 12.26
C LYS A 148 -6.84 -20.90 13.27
N SER A 149 -7.05 -22.18 13.00
CA SER A 149 -7.76 -23.08 13.93
C SER A 149 -7.02 -23.24 15.28
N TYR A 150 -5.73 -22.97 15.32
CA TYR A 150 -4.94 -23.00 16.56
C TYR A 150 -4.69 -21.60 17.16
N LEU A 151 -4.62 -20.56 16.31
CA LEU A 151 -4.30 -19.19 16.77
C LEU A 151 -5.50 -18.45 17.35
N ASP A 152 -6.66 -18.52 16.67
CA ASP A 152 -7.82 -17.69 17.03
C ASP A 152 -9.16 -18.43 16.96
N TYR A 153 -9.16 -19.72 16.64
CA TYR A 153 -10.38 -20.54 16.45
C TYR A 153 -11.37 -19.97 15.42
N GLY A 154 -10.95 -19.02 14.62
CA GLY A 154 -11.77 -18.31 13.63
C GLY A 154 -12.25 -16.94 14.08
N ALA A 155 -12.84 -16.19 13.16
CA ALA A 155 -13.39 -14.88 13.47
C ALA A 155 -14.69 -14.98 14.29
N TYR A 156 -14.93 -14.04 15.18
CA TYR A 156 -16.15 -13.95 15.99
C TYR A 156 -17.41 -13.91 15.12
N THR A 157 -18.35 -14.83 15.34
CA THR A 157 -19.50 -15.05 14.46
C THR A 157 -20.29 -13.80 14.10
N PRO A 158 -20.64 -12.88 15.04
CA PRO A 158 -21.32 -11.64 14.68
C PRO A 158 -20.56 -10.77 13.69
N VAL A 159 -19.23 -10.79 13.73
CA VAL A 159 -18.40 -10.07 12.75
C VAL A 159 -18.47 -10.73 11.37
N GLN A 160 -18.53 -12.07 11.32
CA GLN A 160 -18.71 -12.78 10.04
C GLN A 160 -20.10 -12.49 9.44
N VAL A 161 -21.15 -12.42 10.27
CA VAL A 161 -22.50 -12.05 9.82
C VAL A 161 -22.52 -10.60 9.30
N ALA A 162 -21.86 -9.67 10.01
CA ALA A 162 -21.73 -8.29 9.56
C ALA A 162 -20.97 -8.19 8.23
N ALA A 163 -19.90 -8.96 8.06
CA ALA A 163 -19.15 -9.03 6.81
C ALA A 163 -20.01 -9.58 5.65
N ALA A 164 -20.77 -10.67 5.89
CA ALA A 164 -21.68 -11.21 4.90
C ALA A 164 -22.79 -10.21 4.51
N ALA A 165 -23.32 -9.46 5.48
CA ALA A 165 -24.31 -8.43 5.23
C ALA A 165 -23.73 -7.27 4.40
N ALA A 166 -22.48 -6.84 4.68
CA ALA A 166 -21.81 -5.80 3.91
C ALA A 166 -21.54 -6.24 2.45
N LEU A 167 -21.09 -7.48 2.25
CA LEU A 167 -20.75 -8.02 0.92
C LEU A 167 -21.99 -8.29 0.06
N ASN A 168 -23.11 -8.69 0.66
CA ASN A 168 -24.35 -9.04 -0.08
C ASN A 168 -25.39 -7.90 -0.09
N GLY A 169 -25.18 -6.85 0.68
CA GLY A 169 -26.06 -5.70 0.75
C GLY A 169 -25.85 -4.69 -0.38
N PRO A 170 -26.56 -3.56 -0.34
CA PRO A 170 -26.36 -2.46 -1.28
C PRO A 170 -24.93 -1.94 -1.23
N GLN A 171 -24.36 -1.61 -2.40
CA GLN A 171 -22.95 -1.19 -2.53
C GLN A 171 -22.80 0.34 -2.70
N ASP A 172 -23.88 1.10 -2.57
CA ASP A 172 -23.87 2.56 -2.71
C ASP A 172 -22.86 3.23 -1.77
N CYS A 173 -22.73 2.71 -0.54
CA CYS A 173 -21.76 3.19 0.45
C CYS A 173 -20.29 3.09 -0.02
N VAL A 174 -19.97 2.12 -0.88
CA VAL A 174 -18.63 1.96 -1.45
C VAL A 174 -18.36 3.07 -2.46
N ALA A 175 -19.33 3.33 -3.33
CA ALA A 175 -19.26 4.43 -4.30
C ALA A 175 -19.18 5.80 -3.61
N GLU A 176 -20.00 6.06 -2.59
CA GLU A 176 -19.96 7.28 -1.78
C GLU A 176 -18.59 7.49 -1.12
N MET A 177 -18.04 6.45 -0.52
CA MET A 177 -16.72 6.52 0.12
C MET A 177 -15.62 6.80 -0.89
N ARG A 178 -15.69 6.23 -2.08
CA ARG A 178 -14.75 6.48 -3.19
C ARG A 178 -14.79 7.96 -3.60
N GLU A 179 -15.96 8.55 -3.76
CA GLU A 179 -16.10 9.98 -4.08
C GLU A 179 -15.56 10.88 -2.97
N ILE A 180 -15.76 10.53 -1.69
CA ILE A 180 -15.19 11.26 -0.56
C ILE A 180 -13.65 11.26 -0.64
N TYR A 181 -13.02 10.12 -0.86
CA TYR A 181 -11.56 10.05 -0.97
C TYR A 181 -11.03 10.76 -2.21
N LYS A 182 -11.72 10.64 -3.34
CA LYS A 182 -11.40 11.37 -4.57
C LYS A 182 -11.42 12.89 -4.36
N HIS A 183 -12.47 13.39 -3.72
CA HIS A 183 -12.58 14.81 -3.42
C HIS A 183 -11.48 15.29 -2.46
N ARG A 184 -11.20 14.55 -1.40
CA ARG A 184 -10.10 14.85 -0.46
C ARG A 184 -8.75 14.86 -1.14
N ARG A 185 -8.48 13.89 -2.03
CA ARG A 185 -7.28 13.85 -2.86
C ARG A 185 -7.12 15.11 -3.67
N ASP A 186 -8.17 15.50 -4.40
CA ASP A 186 -8.13 16.67 -5.28
C ASP A 186 -7.89 17.96 -4.48
N VAL A 187 -8.58 18.11 -3.35
CA VAL A 187 -8.35 19.26 -2.44
C VAL A 187 -6.93 19.26 -1.89
N LEU A 188 -6.37 18.11 -1.51
CA LEU A 188 -5.00 18.03 -0.99
C LEU A 188 -3.97 18.42 -2.03
N VAL A 189 -4.04 17.79 -3.21
CA VAL A 189 -3.08 18.04 -4.30
C VAL A 189 -3.10 19.51 -4.71
N ASP A 190 -4.28 20.10 -4.91
CA ASP A 190 -4.43 21.51 -5.27
C ASP A 190 -3.92 22.46 -4.18
N ALA A 191 -4.29 22.19 -2.93
CA ALA A 191 -3.94 23.08 -1.82
C ALA A 191 -2.45 23.02 -1.49
N PHE A 192 -1.83 21.83 -1.57
CA PHE A 192 -0.39 21.67 -1.32
C PHE A 192 0.45 22.25 -2.45
N ALA A 193 0.03 22.12 -3.71
CA ALA A 193 0.67 22.78 -4.85
C ALA A 193 0.69 24.30 -4.68
N LYS A 194 -0.45 24.90 -4.27
CA LYS A 194 -0.55 26.34 -3.97
C LYS A 194 0.28 26.76 -2.75
N ALA A 195 0.58 25.82 -1.85
CA ALA A 195 1.46 26.05 -0.71
C ALA A 195 2.95 25.96 -1.08
N GLY A 196 3.30 25.42 -2.26
CA GLY A 196 4.67 25.28 -2.76
C GLY A 196 5.23 23.86 -2.65
N TRP A 197 4.37 22.83 -2.48
CA TRP A 197 4.76 21.43 -2.50
C TRP A 197 3.90 20.64 -3.49
N THR A 198 4.49 20.25 -4.60
CA THR A 198 3.81 19.43 -5.62
C THR A 198 3.77 17.97 -5.15
N VAL A 199 2.56 17.48 -4.90
CA VAL A 199 2.29 16.08 -4.54
C VAL A 199 1.72 15.36 -5.76
N PRO A 200 2.30 14.22 -6.18
CA PRO A 200 1.74 13.42 -7.26
C PRO A 200 0.30 13.01 -6.97
N LYS A 201 -0.57 13.15 -7.97
CA LYS A 201 -1.99 12.80 -7.85
C LYS A 201 -2.17 11.30 -8.04
N PRO A 202 -2.56 10.54 -7.00
CA PRO A 202 -2.76 9.11 -7.12
C PRO A 202 -4.06 8.78 -7.87
N SER A 203 -4.06 7.71 -8.67
CA SER A 203 -5.26 7.18 -9.33
C SER A 203 -6.11 6.29 -8.41
N ALA A 204 -5.53 5.80 -7.32
CA ALA A 204 -6.18 4.89 -6.38
C ALA A 204 -5.58 5.01 -4.97
N SER A 205 -6.07 4.20 -4.04
CA SER A 205 -5.66 4.16 -2.63
C SER A 205 -6.13 5.36 -1.83
N MET A 206 -5.95 5.30 -0.52
CA MET A 206 -6.29 6.39 0.41
C MET A 206 -5.04 7.18 0.86
N PHE A 207 -3.99 7.17 0.04
CA PHE A 207 -2.71 7.82 0.33
C PHE A 207 -2.21 8.62 -0.87
N CYS A 208 -1.45 9.67 -0.57
CA CYS A 208 -0.53 10.27 -1.51
C CYS A 208 0.90 9.92 -1.10
N TRP A 209 1.71 9.48 -2.07
CA TRP A 209 3.13 9.23 -1.90
C TRP A 209 3.89 10.43 -2.44
N ALA A 210 4.38 11.27 -1.54
CA ALA A 210 4.92 12.57 -1.86
C ALA A 210 6.45 12.59 -1.74
N PRO A 211 7.19 12.93 -2.81
CA PRO A 211 8.61 13.20 -2.69
C PRO A 211 8.83 14.40 -1.77
N LEU A 212 9.91 14.38 -0.99
CA LEU A 212 10.29 15.52 -0.17
C LEU A 212 10.50 16.77 -1.05
N PRO A 213 10.08 17.96 -0.60
CA PRO A 213 10.45 19.18 -1.31
C PRO A 213 11.98 19.28 -1.46
N GLU A 214 12.46 19.68 -2.63
CA GLU A 214 13.88 19.65 -3.01
C GLU A 214 14.81 20.23 -1.93
N LYS A 215 14.44 21.36 -1.35
CA LYS A 215 15.21 22.01 -0.29
C LYS A 215 15.34 21.18 1.01
N PHE A 216 14.50 20.18 1.21
CA PHE A 216 14.52 19.29 2.37
C PHE A 216 15.00 17.88 2.03
N ALA A 217 15.30 17.57 0.78
CA ALA A 217 15.70 16.24 0.34
C ALA A 217 16.92 15.71 1.11
N HIS A 218 17.83 16.58 1.51
CA HIS A 218 19.03 16.24 2.29
C HIS A 218 18.75 15.74 3.71
N LEU A 219 17.55 15.94 4.24
CA LEU A 219 17.20 15.55 5.62
C LEU A 219 16.81 14.07 5.74
N GLY A 220 16.38 13.44 4.65
CA GLY A 220 15.67 12.17 4.69
C GLY A 220 14.25 12.29 5.27
N SER A 221 13.47 11.24 5.11
CA SER A 221 12.02 11.26 5.40
C SER A 221 11.68 11.40 6.88
N VAL A 222 12.50 10.83 7.77
CA VAL A 222 12.24 10.85 9.22
C VAL A 222 12.41 12.26 9.78
N GLU A 223 13.54 12.90 9.48
CA GLU A 223 13.82 14.25 9.99
C GLU A 223 12.86 15.27 9.37
N PHE A 224 12.54 15.13 8.07
CA PHE A 224 11.55 15.99 7.43
C PHE A 224 10.17 15.85 8.09
N ALA A 225 9.70 14.61 8.39
CA ALA A 225 8.42 14.39 9.04
C ALA A 225 8.37 15.02 10.45
N LYS A 226 9.46 14.96 11.21
CA LYS A 226 9.58 15.64 12.52
C LYS A 226 9.44 17.15 12.38
N ARG A 227 10.24 17.76 11.50
CA ARG A 227 10.18 19.22 11.26
C ARG A 227 8.82 19.69 10.78
N LEU A 228 8.17 18.90 9.93
CA LEU A 228 6.83 19.20 9.45
C LEU A 228 5.80 19.17 10.59
N MET A 229 5.93 18.20 11.49
CA MET A 229 5.07 18.09 12.67
C MET A 229 5.29 19.26 13.64
N GLU A 230 6.53 19.60 13.94
CA GLU A 230 6.88 20.68 14.88
C GLU A 230 6.60 22.07 14.31
N GLY A 231 6.91 22.30 13.02
CA GLY A 231 6.83 23.63 12.41
C GLY A 231 5.54 23.92 11.65
N ALA A 232 4.78 22.89 11.27
CA ALA A 232 3.52 23.02 10.51
C ALA A 232 2.32 22.34 11.17
N GLU A 233 2.51 21.60 12.26
CA GLU A 233 1.46 20.80 12.93
C GLU A 233 0.83 19.76 11.97
N ILE A 234 1.64 19.18 11.07
CA ILE A 234 1.22 18.18 10.09
C ILE A 234 1.97 16.90 10.37
N ALA A 235 1.23 15.83 10.70
CA ALA A 235 1.76 14.50 10.85
C ALA A 235 1.67 13.73 9.53
N VAL A 236 2.81 13.20 9.06
CA VAL A 236 2.92 12.33 7.89
C VAL A 236 3.73 11.08 8.26
N ALA A 237 3.53 9.99 7.53
CA ALA A 237 4.35 8.81 7.75
C ALA A 237 5.66 8.92 6.95
N PRO A 238 6.84 8.84 7.59
CA PRO A 238 8.12 8.86 6.89
C PRO A 238 8.27 7.64 6.00
N GLY A 239 8.78 7.84 4.80
CA GLY A 239 8.90 6.78 3.80
C GLY A 239 9.88 5.69 4.19
N ALA A 240 10.94 6.01 4.93
CA ALA A 240 11.86 5.02 5.50
C ALA A 240 11.16 3.95 6.36
N GLY A 241 9.98 4.26 6.95
CA GLY A 241 9.15 3.30 7.67
C GLY A 241 8.53 2.20 6.80
N PHE A 242 8.62 2.33 5.47
CA PHE A 242 8.12 1.35 4.49
C PHE A 242 9.25 0.61 3.77
N GLY A 243 10.50 0.88 4.14
CA GLY A 243 11.69 0.30 3.54
C GLY A 243 12.69 1.35 3.07
N GLU A 244 13.92 0.92 2.82
CA GLU A 244 15.04 1.82 2.49
C GLU A 244 14.80 2.67 1.24
N TYR A 245 14.15 2.11 0.21
CA TYR A 245 13.81 2.84 -1.01
C TYR A 245 12.63 3.82 -0.83
N GLY A 246 12.01 3.83 0.34
CA GLY A 246 11.01 4.84 0.73
C GLY A 246 11.62 6.12 1.28
N ASP A 247 12.91 6.12 1.67
CA ASP A 247 13.55 7.34 2.16
C ASP A 247 13.66 8.38 1.02
N GLY A 248 13.35 9.62 1.30
CA GLY A 248 13.13 10.61 0.25
C GLY A 248 11.66 10.90 -0.07
N TYR A 249 10.75 10.12 0.53
CA TYR A 249 9.29 10.29 0.39
C TYR A 249 8.60 10.33 1.75
N VAL A 250 7.38 10.84 1.76
CA VAL A 250 6.44 10.68 2.88
C VAL A 250 5.09 10.23 2.36
N ARG A 251 4.37 9.43 3.18
CA ARG A 251 3.00 9.05 2.91
C ARG A 251 2.03 9.97 3.62
N ILE A 252 1.13 10.59 2.87
CA ILE A 252 0.07 11.46 3.37
C ILE A 252 -1.26 10.71 3.27
N ALA A 253 -2.00 10.58 4.36
CA ALA A 253 -3.29 9.90 4.37
C ALA A 253 -4.44 10.88 4.05
N LEU A 254 -5.41 10.42 3.24
CA LEU A 254 -6.61 11.18 2.83
C LEU A 254 -7.77 11.01 3.83
N VAL A 255 -7.47 10.80 5.10
CA VAL A 255 -8.48 10.48 6.13
C VAL A 255 -9.16 11.71 6.74
N GLU A 256 -8.52 12.87 6.63
CA GLU A 256 -9.06 14.12 7.15
C GLU A 256 -10.05 14.80 6.19
N ASN A 257 -10.92 15.61 6.75
CA ASN A 257 -11.86 16.41 5.94
C ASN A 257 -11.17 17.58 5.23
N GLU A 258 -11.85 18.16 4.24
CA GLU A 258 -11.29 19.20 3.38
C GLU A 258 -10.87 20.48 4.16
N GLN A 259 -11.57 20.80 5.26
CA GLN A 259 -11.25 21.97 6.08
C GLN A 259 -9.90 21.78 6.78
N ARG A 260 -9.66 20.58 7.33
CA ARG A 260 -8.39 20.22 7.93
C ARG A 260 -7.25 20.15 6.89
N ILE A 261 -7.53 19.59 5.71
CA ILE A 261 -6.56 19.59 4.61
C ILE A 261 -6.18 21.00 4.19
N ARG A 262 -7.16 21.92 4.04
CA ARG A 262 -6.88 23.33 3.73
C ARG A 262 -6.16 24.06 4.87
N GLN A 263 -6.44 23.72 6.13
CA GLN A 263 -5.68 24.23 7.27
C GLN A 263 -4.22 23.75 7.21
N ALA A 264 -3.99 22.47 6.99
CA ALA A 264 -2.66 21.92 6.81
C ALA A 264 -1.89 22.62 5.68
N ALA A 265 -2.53 22.88 4.55
CA ALA A 265 -1.90 23.59 3.44
C ALA A 265 -1.48 25.04 3.81
N ARG A 266 -2.29 25.76 4.62
CA ARG A 266 -1.91 27.09 5.13
C ARG A 266 -0.70 27.03 6.07
N ASN A 267 -0.68 26.02 6.94
CA ASN A 267 0.46 25.80 7.86
C ASN A 267 1.72 25.43 7.08
N LEU A 268 1.59 24.52 6.11
CA LEU A 268 2.65 24.13 5.19
C LEU A 268 3.25 25.33 4.47
N LYS A 269 2.41 26.21 3.92
CA LYS A 269 2.89 27.42 3.24
C LYS A 269 3.77 28.28 4.14
N ARG A 270 3.34 28.52 5.39
CA ARG A 270 4.14 29.29 6.38
C ARG A 270 5.45 28.60 6.69
N PHE A 271 5.42 27.29 6.93
CA PHE A 271 6.60 26.48 7.18
C PHE A 271 7.59 26.51 6.03
N LEU A 272 7.13 26.38 4.79
CA LEU A 272 7.98 26.43 3.62
C LEU A 272 8.59 27.83 3.40
N GLN A 273 7.89 28.90 3.78
CA GLN A 273 8.38 30.27 3.70
C GLN A 273 9.38 30.62 4.80
N SER A 274 9.11 30.23 6.06
CA SER A 274 10.00 30.50 7.18
C SER A 274 11.35 29.76 7.09
N ASN A 275 11.38 28.64 6.39
CA ASN A 275 12.59 27.87 6.12
C ASN A 275 13.21 28.21 4.74
N ALA A 276 12.80 29.30 4.10
CA ALA A 276 13.24 29.69 2.76
C ALA A 276 14.62 30.39 2.71
N ALA A 277 15.17 30.79 3.84
CA ALA A 277 16.53 31.33 3.88
C ALA A 277 17.56 30.19 3.90
N PRO A 278 18.55 30.16 2.99
CA PRO A 278 19.72 29.34 3.21
C PRO A 278 20.41 29.89 4.48
N ALA A 279 20.83 28.98 5.36
CA ALA A 279 21.83 29.37 6.35
C ALA A 279 23.00 29.95 5.57
N ALA A 280 23.27 31.27 5.76
CA ALA A 280 24.49 31.85 5.28
C ALA A 280 25.62 31.02 5.87
N ALA A 281 26.46 30.48 5.01
CA ALA A 281 27.70 29.86 5.42
C ALA A 281 28.56 30.96 6.09
N GLU A 282 28.79 30.81 7.38
CA GLU A 282 29.95 31.40 8.05
C GLU A 282 31.07 30.37 8.16
#